data_735217b3500fc52510416561a68016f2
#
_entry.id   735217b3500fc52510416561a68016f2
#
_cell.length_a   1.000
_cell.length_b   1.000
_cell.length_c   1.000
_cell.angle_alpha   90.00
_cell.angle_beta   90.00
_cell.angle_gamma   90.00
#
_symmetry.space_group_name_H-M   'P 1'
#
loop_
_entity.id
_entity.type
_entity.pdbx_description
1 polymer ?
#
loop_
_entity_poly.entity_id
_entity_poly.type
_entity_poly.pdbx_seq_one_letter_code
_entity_poly.pdbx_strand_id
1 'polypeptide(L)'
;MDREERKAFVRSHRTCVFGYNRRHDGPSMSIVYYMMDGPDDLLISTMAQRGKAKAVQRNSNVSIMVLDEKWPPTYVQLYCDARIDATMESDPARVIDSMMALYSLMAGKPMPESARTNAAETARRERRITLRLKPYATFETPPRHVYREQDTVGLTHWLGQSLPW
;
A
#
# COMPACT_ATOMS: atom_id res chain seq x y z
N MET A 1 -17.35 -7.39 2.05
CA MET A 1 -17.39 -5.89 2.04
C MET A 1 -17.89 -5.45 0.68
N ASP A 2 -18.78 -4.45 0.63
CA ASP A 2 -19.08 -3.78 -0.62
C ASP A 2 -17.93 -2.88 -1.07
N ARG A 3 -18.08 -2.16 -2.20
CA ARG A 3 -17.01 -1.32 -2.76
C ARG A 3 -16.61 -0.18 -1.84
N GLU A 4 -17.58 0.50 -1.25
CA GLU A 4 -17.31 1.66 -0.38
C GLU A 4 -16.74 1.21 0.97
N GLU A 5 -17.17 0.08 1.49
CA GLU A 5 -16.59 -0.55 2.69
C GLU A 5 -15.13 -0.92 2.47
N ARG A 6 -14.76 -1.49 1.30
CA ARG A 6 -13.36 -1.80 0.98
C ARG A 6 -12.51 -0.53 0.91
N LYS A 7 -13.01 0.52 0.25
CA LYS A 7 -12.32 1.81 0.18
C LYS A 7 -12.17 2.46 1.55
N ALA A 8 -13.21 2.43 2.38
CA ALA A 8 -13.16 2.92 3.74
C ALA A 8 -12.14 2.16 4.59
N PHE A 9 -12.09 0.83 4.44
CA PHE A 9 -11.11 -0.03 5.10
C PHE A 9 -9.68 0.39 4.71
N VAL A 10 -9.39 0.52 3.44
CA VAL A 10 -8.07 0.96 2.97
C VAL A 10 -7.71 2.36 3.47
N ARG A 11 -8.66 3.31 3.48
CA ARG A 11 -8.41 4.66 3.99
C ARG A 11 -8.16 4.72 5.49
N SER A 12 -8.71 3.79 6.26
CA SER A 12 -8.55 3.75 7.72
C SER A 12 -7.22 3.15 8.18
N HIS A 13 -6.47 2.53 7.30
CA HIS A 13 -5.18 1.91 7.58
C HIS A 13 -4.03 2.75 7.01
N ARG A 14 -2.81 2.45 7.44
CA ARG A 14 -1.60 3.20 7.06
C ARG A 14 -0.46 2.34 6.55
N THR A 15 -0.56 1.02 6.67
CA THR A 15 0.45 0.06 6.22
C THR A 15 -0.16 -1.00 5.34
N CYS A 16 0.63 -1.51 4.41
CA CYS A 16 0.25 -2.66 3.61
C CYS A 16 1.46 -3.56 3.35
N VAL A 17 1.19 -4.79 2.98
CA VAL A 17 2.19 -5.66 2.36
C VAL A 17 2.24 -5.31 0.88
N PHE A 18 3.38 -4.85 0.40
CA PHE A 18 3.64 -4.53 -1.01
C PHE A 18 4.33 -5.71 -1.69
N GLY A 19 3.67 -6.30 -2.67
CA GLY A 19 4.14 -7.43 -3.46
C GLY A 19 4.51 -7.03 -4.89
N TYR A 20 5.65 -7.54 -5.39
CA TYR A 20 6.13 -7.31 -6.75
C TYR A 20 6.93 -8.49 -7.28
N ASN A 21 6.99 -8.65 -8.59
CA ASN A 21 7.76 -9.70 -9.23
C ASN A 21 9.25 -9.32 -9.33
N ARG A 22 10.13 -10.19 -8.83
CA ARG A 22 11.57 -10.09 -9.06
C ARG A 22 11.94 -10.59 -10.46
N ARG A 23 13.14 -10.28 -10.91
CA ARG A 23 13.57 -10.66 -12.27
C ARG A 23 13.84 -12.15 -12.41
N HIS A 24 14.49 -12.75 -11.44
CA HIS A 24 15.01 -14.12 -11.51
C HIS A 24 14.53 -15.05 -10.40
N ASP A 25 13.87 -14.48 -9.38
CA ASP A 25 13.42 -15.22 -8.22
C ASP A 25 11.90 -15.09 -8.06
N GLY A 26 11.36 -15.75 -7.07
CA GLY A 26 9.96 -15.62 -6.71
C GLY A 26 9.56 -14.18 -6.32
N PRO A 27 8.28 -13.91 -6.16
CA PRO A 27 7.79 -12.59 -5.78
C PRO A 27 8.40 -12.13 -4.45
N SER A 28 8.62 -10.83 -4.34
CA SER A 28 9.10 -10.19 -3.10
C SER A 28 7.96 -9.43 -2.44
N MET A 29 7.91 -9.49 -1.13
CA MET A 29 6.93 -8.78 -0.33
C MET A 29 7.62 -7.99 0.79
N SER A 30 7.07 -6.84 1.15
CA SER A 30 7.55 -6.03 2.28
C SER A 30 6.44 -5.15 2.83
N ILE A 31 6.46 -4.93 4.14
CA ILE A 31 5.55 -3.96 4.75
C ILE A 31 6.03 -2.54 4.40
N VAL A 32 5.09 -1.69 4.01
CA VAL A 32 5.33 -0.28 3.69
C VAL A 32 4.19 0.58 4.23
N TYR A 33 4.50 1.85 4.53
CA TYR A 33 3.47 2.86 4.72
C TYR A 33 2.94 3.32 3.36
N TYR A 34 1.66 3.65 3.31
CA TYR A 34 1.05 4.28 2.14
C TYR A 34 0.19 5.47 2.54
N MET A 35 -0.05 6.36 1.61
CA MET A 35 -0.91 7.52 1.73
C MET A 35 -1.98 7.46 0.64
N MET A 36 -3.19 7.90 0.95
CA MET A 36 -4.19 8.12 -0.08
C MET A 36 -3.90 9.40 -0.86
N ASP A 37 -4.10 9.38 -2.16
CA ASP A 37 -4.02 10.53 -3.05
C ASP A 37 -5.31 10.65 -3.85
N GLY A 38 -6.16 11.57 -3.44
CA GLY A 38 -7.53 11.63 -3.94
C GLY A 38 -8.37 10.45 -3.46
N PRO A 39 -9.44 10.12 -4.20
CA PRO A 39 -10.41 9.10 -3.77
C PRO A 39 -9.88 7.66 -3.88
N ASP A 40 -8.99 7.39 -4.84
CA ASP A 40 -8.72 6.02 -5.26
C ASP A 40 -7.23 5.65 -5.35
N ASP A 41 -6.33 6.61 -5.58
CA ASP A 41 -4.90 6.33 -5.75
C ASP A 41 -4.17 6.24 -4.42
N LEU A 42 -3.09 5.45 -4.39
CA LEU A 42 -2.20 5.34 -3.25
C LEU A 42 -0.79 5.80 -3.61
N LEU A 43 -0.12 6.42 -2.65
CA LEU A 43 1.28 6.82 -2.77
C LEU A 43 2.13 6.05 -1.77
N ILE A 44 3.34 5.70 -2.21
CA ILE A 44 4.36 5.06 -1.38
C ILE A 44 5.68 5.80 -1.56
N SER A 45 6.26 6.27 -0.46
CA SER A 45 7.63 6.79 -0.49
C SER A 45 8.63 5.64 -0.35
N THR A 46 9.58 5.56 -1.27
CA THR A 46 10.66 4.56 -1.24
C THR A 46 11.96 5.14 -1.80
N MET A 47 13.05 4.39 -1.70
CA MET A 47 14.34 4.78 -2.26
C MET A 47 14.47 4.25 -3.70
N ALA A 48 15.01 5.04 -4.62
CA ALA A 48 15.17 4.67 -6.04
C ALA A 48 15.96 3.37 -6.24
N GLN A 49 16.92 3.07 -5.39
CA GLN A 49 17.77 1.88 -5.48
C GLN A 49 17.09 0.60 -4.94
N ARG A 50 15.95 0.69 -4.27
CA ARG A 50 15.24 -0.48 -3.73
C ARG A 50 14.66 -1.36 -4.83
N GLY A 51 14.57 -2.67 -4.54
CA GLY A 51 14.04 -3.66 -5.48
C GLY A 51 12.63 -3.34 -6.00
N LYS A 52 11.75 -2.80 -5.14
CA LYS A 52 10.40 -2.41 -5.52
C LYS A 52 10.37 -1.27 -6.55
N ALA A 53 11.23 -0.27 -6.41
CA ALA A 53 11.34 0.83 -7.38
C ALA A 53 11.81 0.32 -8.75
N LYS A 54 12.85 -0.52 -8.76
CA LYS A 54 13.36 -1.15 -9.98
C LYS A 54 12.34 -2.11 -10.61
N ALA A 55 11.54 -2.79 -9.80
CA ALA A 55 10.51 -3.69 -10.28
C ALA A 55 9.38 -2.92 -10.97
N VAL A 56 8.88 -1.85 -10.38
CA VAL A 56 7.84 -0.99 -10.95
C VAL A 56 8.26 -0.41 -12.31
N GLN A 57 9.55 -0.05 -12.48
CA GLN A 57 10.07 0.41 -13.78
C GLN A 57 10.03 -0.67 -14.88
N ARG A 58 10.12 -1.93 -14.51
CA ARG A 58 10.09 -3.06 -15.47
C ARG A 58 8.69 -3.58 -15.72
N ASN A 59 7.88 -3.59 -14.69
CA ASN A 59 6.53 -4.13 -14.71
C ASN A 59 5.68 -3.35 -13.71
N SER A 60 4.69 -2.66 -14.22
CA SER A 60 3.77 -1.84 -13.44
C SER A 60 2.83 -2.66 -12.56
N ASN A 61 2.61 -3.95 -12.86
CA ASN A 61 1.70 -4.79 -12.10
C ASN A 61 2.27 -5.14 -10.72
N VAL A 62 1.61 -4.65 -9.70
CA VAL A 62 1.92 -4.93 -8.30
C VAL A 62 0.65 -5.30 -7.55
N SER A 63 0.84 -5.95 -6.41
CA SER A 63 -0.26 -6.21 -5.48
C SER A 63 0.05 -5.60 -4.14
N ILE A 64 -0.96 -5.08 -3.47
CA ILE A 64 -0.86 -4.69 -2.07
C ILE A 64 -1.94 -5.39 -1.26
N MET A 65 -1.63 -5.69 -0.01
CA MET A 65 -2.60 -6.23 0.93
C MET A 65 -2.63 -5.33 2.17
N VAL A 66 -3.77 -4.75 2.44
CA VAL A 66 -4.06 -4.02 3.67
C VAL A 66 -4.70 -5.01 4.63
N LEU A 67 -4.15 -5.14 5.82
CA LEU A 67 -4.54 -6.13 6.82
C LEU A 67 -4.89 -5.43 8.13
N ASP A 68 -6.03 -5.79 8.72
CA ASP A 68 -6.35 -5.47 10.10
C ASP A 68 -5.73 -6.54 11.02
N GLU A 69 -5.00 -6.09 12.03
CA GLU A 69 -4.39 -6.98 13.03
C GLU A 69 -5.40 -7.45 14.10
N LYS A 70 -6.59 -6.85 14.13
CA LYS A 70 -7.64 -7.25 15.08
C LYS A 70 -8.29 -8.56 14.66
N TRP A 71 -8.65 -9.35 15.65
CA TRP A 71 -9.39 -10.58 15.42
C TRP A 71 -10.90 -10.30 15.24
N PRO A 72 -11.59 -10.92 14.28
CA PRO A 72 -11.06 -11.79 13.22
C PRO A 72 -10.25 -11.00 12.18
N PRO A 73 -9.11 -11.54 11.70
CA PRO A 73 -8.28 -10.84 10.74
C PRO A 73 -9.06 -10.57 9.46
N THR A 74 -9.10 -9.31 9.07
CA THR A 74 -9.74 -8.83 7.84
C THR A 74 -8.69 -8.22 6.95
N TYR A 75 -8.81 -8.40 5.64
CA TYR A 75 -7.89 -7.80 4.68
C TYR A 75 -8.58 -7.39 3.39
N VAL A 76 -7.96 -6.46 2.70
CA VAL A 76 -8.28 -6.10 1.33
C VAL A 76 -7.01 -6.19 0.51
N GLN A 77 -7.02 -7.02 -0.52
CA GLN A 77 -5.94 -7.09 -1.50
C GLN A 77 -6.32 -6.27 -2.72
N LEU A 78 -5.40 -5.42 -3.19
CA LEU A 78 -5.56 -4.59 -4.37
C LEU A 78 -4.55 -5.03 -5.45
N TYR A 79 -5.03 -5.13 -6.67
CA TYR A 79 -4.19 -5.21 -7.86
C TYR A 79 -4.04 -3.81 -8.44
N CYS A 80 -2.81 -3.38 -8.63
CA CYS A 80 -2.51 -2.00 -8.96
C CYS A 80 -1.60 -1.91 -10.19
N ASP A 81 -1.86 -0.88 -10.99
CA ASP A 81 -0.89 -0.36 -11.95
C ASP A 81 -0.03 0.70 -11.24
N ALA A 82 1.27 0.42 -11.13
CA ALA A 82 2.21 1.25 -10.38
C ALA A 82 3.19 1.97 -11.29
N ARG A 83 3.52 3.21 -10.94
CA ARG A 83 4.53 4.00 -11.65
C ARG A 83 5.34 4.86 -10.68
N ILE A 84 6.50 5.33 -11.13
CA ILE A 84 7.18 6.44 -10.46
C ILE A 84 6.38 7.71 -10.76
N ASP A 85 5.89 8.35 -9.71
CA ASP A 85 5.12 9.59 -9.78
C ASP A 85 6.02 10.82 -9.73
N ALA A 86 7.01 10.80 -8.83
CA ALA A 86 7.96 11.88 -8.65
C ALA A 86 9.34 11.39 -8.20
N THR A 87 10.36 12.14 -8.62
CA THR A 87 11.75 12.01 -8.16
C THR A 87 12.23 13.38 -7.66
N MET A 88 13.39 13.41 -7.00
CA MET A 88 13.99 14.70 -6.58
C MET A 88 14.41 15.58 -7.76
N GLU A 89 14.53 15.02 -8.97
CA GLU A 89 14.84 15.74 -10.20
C GLU A 89 13.58 16.23 -10.93
N SER A 90 12.52 15.41 -10.97
CA SER A 90 11.30 15.74 -11.74
C SER A 90 10.29 16.59 -10.97
N ASP A 91 10.08 16.30 -9.69
CA ASP A 91 9.17 17.02 -8.79
C ASP A 91 9.63 16.87 -7.34
N PRO A 92 10.60 17.65 -6.88
CA PRO A 92 11.10 17.60 -5.51
C PRO A 92 10.03 17.95 -4.48
N ALA A 93 9.09 18.85 -4.79
CA ALA A 93 8.03 19.24 -3.88
C ALA A 93 7.14 18.03 -3.55
N ARG A 94 6.72 17.29 -4.56
CA ARG A 94 5.91 16.07 -4.41
C ARG A 94 6.61 15.01 -3.57
N VAL A 95 7.92 14.81 -3.77
CA VAL A 95 8.71 13.85 -2.96
C VAL A 95 8.78 14.29 -1.51
N ILE A 96 9.03 15.58 -1.26
CA ILE A 96 9.09 16.13 0.11
C ILE A 96 7.74 16.03 0.81
N ASP A 97 6.64 16.34 0.12
CA ASP A 97 5.29 16.19 0.65
C ASP A 97 4.98 14.74 1.03
N SER A 98 5.39 13.80 0.18
CA SER A 98 5.29 12.35 0.48
C SER A 98 6.12 11.96 1.71
N MET A 99 7.29 12.57 1.91
CA MET A 99 8.12 12.34 3.11
C MET A 99 7.47 12.93 4.37
N MET A 100 6.89 14.12 4.29
CA MET A 100 6.16 14.74 5.41
C MET A 100 4.94 13.88 5.81
N ALA A 101 4.20 13.40 4.82
CA ALA A 101 3.09 12.49 5.05
C ALA A 101 3.56 11.15 5.67
N LEU A 102 4.66 10.57 5.17
CA LEU A 102 5.27 9.37 5.74
C LEU A 102 5.64 9.59 7.22
N TYR A 103 6.30 10.68 7.55
CA TYR A 103 6.66 11.00 8.93
C TYR A 103 5.41 11.16 9.81
N SER A 104 4.36 11.79 9.30
CA SER A 104 3.08 11.93 10.01
C SER A 104 2.44 10.58 10.33
N LEU A 105 2.45 9.65 9.35
CA LEU A 105 1.96 8.29 9.53
C LEU A 105 2.77 7.51 10.58
N MET A 106 4.10 7.61 10.53
CA MET A 106 4.99 6.96 11.49
C MET A 106 4.81 7.52 12.90
N ALA A 107 4.65 8.85 13.03
CA ALA A 107 4.45 9.52 14.30
C ALA A 107 3.02 9.37 14.86
N GLY A 108 2.06 8.96 14.02
CA GLY A 108 0.64 8.89 14.38
C GLY A 108 -0.02 10.27 14.58
N LYS A 109 0.62 11.34 14.11
CA LYS A 109 0.13 12.74 14.19
C LYS A 109 0.76 13.59 13.08
N PRO A 110 0.11 14.70 12.68
CA PRO A 110 0.68 15.62 11.71
C PRO A 110 2.06 16.12 12.14
N MET A 111 3.00 16.14 11.22
CA MET A 111 4.33 16.73 11.44
C MET A 111 4.26 18.26 11.26
N PRO A 112 5.00 19.04 12.10
CA PRO A 112 5.07 20.48 11.95
C PRO A 112 5.84 20.85 10.68
N GLU A 113 5.55 22.01 10.09
CA GLU A 113 6.22 22.50 8.88
C GLU A 113 7.75 22.64 9.08
N SER A 114 8.20 22.88 10.30
CA SER A 114 9.63 22.90 10.65
C SER A 114 10.37 21.59 10.34
N ALA A 115 9.67 20.45 10.23
CA ALA A 115 10.27 19.17 9.84
C ALA A 115 10.55 19.06 8.33
N ARG A 116 10.06 20.00 7.52
CA ARG A 116 10.16 19.97 6.05
C ARG A 116 11.60 20.03 5.56
N THR A 117 12.45 20.81 6.20
CA THR A 117 13.89 20.90 5.86
C THR A 117 14.56 19.54 6.04
N ASN A 118 14.33 18.87 7.18
CA ASN A 118 14.87 17.55 7.44
C ASN A 118 14.30 16.49 6.47
N ALA A 119 13.02 16.60 6.12
CA ALA A 119 12.40 15.73 5.11
C ALA A 119 13.08 15.89 3.75
N ALA A 120 13.36 17.13 3.32
CA ALA A 120 14.04 17.42 2.06
C ALA A 120 15.48 16.90 2.05
N GLU A 121 16.25 17.09 3.12
CA GLU A 121 17.61 16.57 3.25
C GLU A 121 17.64 15.05 3.21
N THR A 122 16.75 14.41 3.95
CA THR A 122 16.63 12.94 3.96
C THR A 122 16.20 12.42 2.60
N ALA A 123 15.26 13.09 1.92
CA ALA A 123 14.83 12.71 0.59
C ALA A 123 15.99 12.72 -0.43
N ARG A 124 16.84 13.76 -0.37
CA ARG A 124 18.05 13.84 -1.23
C ARG A 124 19.06 12.75 -0.88
N ARG A 125 19.44 12.65 0.39
CA ARG A 125 20.46 11.69 0.88
C ARG A 125 20.08 10.26 0.55
N GLU A 126 18.82 9.89 0.70
CA GLU A 126 18.32 8.54 0.49
C GLU A 126 17.85 8.29 -0.94
N ARG A 127 17.89 9.30 -1.81
CA ARG A 127 17.38 9.25 -3.18
C ARG A 127 15.93 8.77 -3.20
N ARG A 128 15.08 9.44 -2.40
CA ARG A 128 13.66 9.11 -2.30
C ARG A 128 12.94 9.43 -3.60
N ILE A 129 11.96 8.58 -3.87
CA ILE A 129 10.98 8.73 -4.95
C ILE A 129 9.58 8.45 -4.40
N THR A 130 8.59 8.96 -5.09
CA THR A 130 7.19 8.64 -4.83
C THR A 130 6.70 7.66 -5.90
N LEU A 131 6.17 6.53 -5.48
CA LEU A 131 5.42 5.62 -6.34
C LEU A 131 3.94 5.95 -6.22
N ARG A 132 3.24 6.00 -7.36
CA ARG A 132 1.79 6.02 -7.45
C ARG A 132 1.29 4.64 -7.80
N LEU A 133 0.29 4.18 -7.08
CA LEU A 133 -0.42 2.94 -7.33
C LEU A 133 -1.86 3.30 -7.68
N LYS A 134 -2.30 2.85 -8.85
CA LYS A 134 -3.67 3.00 -9.30
C LYS A 134 -4.35 1.63 -9.22
N PRO A 135 -5.20 1.37 -8.21
CA PRO A 135 -5.92 0.12 -8.13
C PRO A 135 -6.91 -0.02 -9.28
N TYR A 136 -7.01 -1.22 -9.84
CA TYR A 136 -7.99 -1.55 -10.87
C TYR A 136 -8.90 -2.70 -10.48
N ALA A 137 -8.47 -3.53 -9.53
CA ALA A 137 -9.29 -4.63 -9.01
C ALA A 137 -8.91 -4.96 -7.57
N THR A 138 -9.83 -5.58 -6.86
CA THR A 138 -9.62 -6.15 -5.54
C THR A 138 -9.82 -7.66 -5.60
N PHE A 139 -9.15 -8.35 -4.67
CA PHE A 139 -9.42 -9.75 -4.41
C PHE A 139 -9.84 -9.90 -2.95
N GLU A 140 -10.93 -10.59 -2.72
CA GLU A 140 -11.38 -10.90 -1.38
C GLU A 140 -11.77 -12.37 -1.23
N THR A 141 -11.54 -12.88 -0.04
CA THR A 141 -12.11 -14.13 0.42
C THR A 141 -12.89 -13.81 1.69
N PRO A 142 -14.17 -14.17 1.78
CA PRO A 142 -14.92 -13.94 2.98
C PRO A 142 -14.22 -14.57 4.18
N PRO A 143 -14.04 -13.86 5.29
CA PRO A 143 -13.40 -14.41 6.47
C PRO A 143 -14.26 -15.54 7.03
N ARG A 144 -13.60 -16.62 7.42
CA ARG A 144 -14.24 -17.77 8.04
C ARG A 144 -13.56 -18.06 9.35
N HIS A 145 -14.31 -17.89 10.40
CA HIS A 145 -13.82 -18.15 11.73
C HIS A 145 -14.71 -19.18 12.41
N VAL A 146 -14.08 -20.19 12.98
CA VAL A 146 -14.73 -21.20 13.80
C VAL A 146 -14.43 -20.85 15.24
N TYR A 147 -15.44 -20.39 15.94
CA TYR A 147 -15.34 -20.04 17.37
C TYR A 147 -15.87 -21.14 18.27
N ARG A 148 -16.78 -21.95 17.75
CA ARG A 148 -17.45 -23.05 18.47
C ARG A 148 -17.64 -24.23 17.53
N GLU A 149 -17.79 -25.42 18.06
CA GLU A 149 -18.00 -26.65 17.28
C GLU A 149 -19.21 -26.53 16.32
N GLN A 150 -20.28 -25.90 16.76
CA GLN A 150 -21.47 -25.68 15.93
C GLN A 150 -21.22 -24.78 14.71
N ASP A 151 -20.20 -23.94 14.73
CA ASP A 151 -19.84 -23.06 13.60
C ASP A 151 -19.29 -23.85 12.42
N THR A 152 -18.95 -25.13 12.63
CA THR A 152 -18.52 -26.04 11.56
C THR A 152 -19.70 -26.55 10.72
N VAL A 153 -20.91 -26.49 11.25
CA VAL A 153 -22.11 -26.91 10.53
C VAL A 153 -22.42 -25.90 9.42
N GLY A 154 -22.49 -26.39 8.19
CA GLY A 154 -22.76 -25.54 7.02
C GLY A 154 -21.56 -24.78 6.49
N LEU A 155 -20.33 -25.05 6.98
CA LEU A 155 -19.12 -24.52 6.33
C LEU A 155 -19.10 -25.01 4.88
N THR A 156 -19.18 -24.05 3.96
CA THR A 156 -19.03 -24.31 2.53
C THR A 156 -17.70 -23.76 2.06
N HIS A 157 -17.09 -24.32 1.03
CA HIS A 157 -15.94 -23.70 0.40
C HIS A 157 -16.37 -22.46 -0.36
N TRP A 158 -15.63 -21.37 -0.11
CA TRP A 158 -15.77 -20.14 -0.86
C TRP A 158 -14.54 -20.01 -1.75
N LEU A 159 -14.75 -19.70 -2.99
CA LEU A 159 -13.67 -19.26 -3.86
C LEU A 159 -13.50 -17.75 -3.67
N GLY A 160 -12.25 -17.32 -3.58
CA GLY A 160 -11.95 -15.91 -3.66
C GLY A 160 -12.29 -15.39 -5.06
N GLN A 161 -12.64 -14.12 -5.15
CA GLN A 161 -13.01 -13.49 -6.42
C GLN A 161 -12.36 -12.13 -6.59
N SER A 162 -12.08 -11.79 -7.83
CA SER A 162 -11.67 -10.44 -8.20
C SER A 162 -12.89 -9.57 -8.44
N LEU A 163 -12.89 -8.38 -7.87
CA LEU A 163 -13.95 -7.38 -7.96
C LEU A 163 -13.38 -6.06 -8.47
N PRO A 164 -14.18 -5.20 -9.14
CA PRO A 164 -13.76 -3.83 -9.47
C PRO A 164 -13.42 -3.03 -8.22
N TRP A 165 -12.38 -2.23 -8.33
CA TRP A 165 -12.00 -1.24 -7.31
C TRP A 165 -12.88 -0.01 -7.31
#